data_76c3d8e62a1854c225b50e4a50018210
#
_entry.id   76c3d8e62a1854c225b50e4a50018210
#
_cell.length_a   1.000
_cell.length_b   1.000
_cell.length_c   1.000
_cell.angle_alpha   90.00
_cell.angle_beta   90.00
_cell.angle_gamma   90.00
#
_symmetry.space_group_name_H-M   'P 1'
#
loop_
_entity.id
_entity.type
_entity.pdbx_description
1 polymer ?
#
loop_
_entity_poly.entity_id
_entity_poly.type
_entity_poly.pdbx_seq_one_letter_code
_entity_poly.pdbx_strand_id
1 'polypeptide(L)'
;MDKGNKNFNIVSFLLNNESFINGLLENLKKELMEVIFSDNLSLFKKSIFIQGVFTYANLILSNNTSMLDEEKNKIMQEIVEISNLLAENSIEDMKRYTN
;
A
#
# COMPACT_ATOMS: atom_id res chain seq x y z
N MET A 1 -17.58 14.87 31.02
CA MET A 1 -16.96 14.73 30.17
C MET A 1 -17.48 14.04 29.14
N ASP A 2 -17.23 14.34 28.22
CA ASP A 2 -17.74 13.79 27.10
C ASP A 2 -17.09 12.52 26.79
N LYS A 3 -17.87 11.51 26.67
CA LYS A 3 -17.33 10.25 26.32
C LYS A 3 -16.80 10.24 24.94
N GLY A 4 -17.31 11.09 24.09
CA GLY A 4 -16.82 11.20 22.75
C GLY A 4 -15.37 11.58 22.72
N ASN A 5 -14.94 12.38 23.68
CA ASN A 5 -13.55 12.74 23.75
C ASN A 5 -12.71 11.59 24.20
N LYS A 6 -13.26 10.75 25.04
CA LYS A 6 -12.52 9.57 25.43
C LYS A 6 -12.42 8.59 24.31
N ASN A 7 -13.40 8.62 23.45
CA ASN A 7 -13.37 7.76 22.30
C ASN A 7 -12.64 8.41 21.16
N PHE A 8 -11.92 9.49 21.44
CA PHE A 8 -11.08 10.09 20.46
C PHE A 8 -10.28 9.00 19.80
N ASN A 9 -10.41 8.93 18.53
CA ASN A 9 -9.80 7.85 17.79
C ASN A 9 -8.35 8.18 17.49
N ILE A 10 -7.47 7.54 18.22
CA ILE A 10 -6.05 7.75 18.04
C ILE A 10 -5.63 7.39 16.62
N VAL A 11 -6.29 6.38 16.04
CA VAL A 11 -5.99 5.98 14.67
C VAL A 11 -6.34 7.12 13.72
N SER A 12 -7.51 7.74 13.91
CA SER A 12 -7.92 8.86 13.08
C SER A 12 -6.96 10.04 13.23
N PHE A 13 -6.51 10.30 14.46
CA PHE A 13 -5.54 11.34 14.70
C PHE A 13 -4.24 11.07 13.94
N LEU A 14 -3.73 9.85 14.03
CA LEU A 14 -2.51 9.47 13.35
C LEU A 14 -2.67 9.51 11.84
N LEU A 15 -3.84 9.10 11.35
CA LEU A 15 -4.08 9.10 9.91
C LEU A 15 -4.23 10.51 9.34
N ASN A 16 -4.32 11.51 10.19
CA ASN A 16 -4.31 12.91 9.74
C ASN A 16 -3.00 13.60 10.04
N ASN A 17 -2.03 12.88 10.57
CA ASN A 17 -0.69 13.39 10.77
C ASN A 17 0.13 13.13 9.52
N GLU A 18 0.52 14.21 8.85
CA GLU A 18 1.17 14.10 7.56
C GLU A 18 2.46 13.29 7.59
N SER A 19 3.30 13.55 8.59
CA SER A 19 4.57 12.82 8.70
C SER A 19 4.34 11.33 8.91
N PHE A 20 3.38 11.00 9.78
CA PHE A 20 3.07 9.62 10.06
C PHE A 20 2.56 8.90 8.80
N ILE A 21 1.65 9.56 8.10
CA ILE A 21 1.06 8.99 6.89
C ILE A 21 2.13 8.78 5.82
N ASN A 22 2.97 9.77 5.60
CA ASN A 22 4.01 9.65 4.59
C ASN A 22 4.97 8.52 4.91
N GLY A 23 5.37 8.40 6.17
CA GLY A 23 6.26 7.31 6.59
C GLY A 23 5.60 5.95 6.40
N LEU A 24 4.32 5.85 6.75
CA LEU A 24 3.59 4.60 6.63
C LEU A 24 3.46 4.18 5.17
N LEU A 25 3.11 5.12 4.30
CA LEU A 25 2.94 4.81 2.88
C LEU A 25 4.27 4.48 2.22
N GLU A 26 5.34 5.15 2.61
CA GLU A 26 6.67 4.81 2.09
C GLU A 26 7.08 3.40 2.51
N ASN A 27 6.78 3.03 3.75
CA ASN A 27 7.05 1.67 4.21
C ASN A 27 6.24 0.64 3.43
N LEU A 28 4.98 0.94 3.16
CA LEU A 28 4.13 0.03 2.38
C LEU A 28 4.73 -0.20 0.99
N LYS A 29 5.17 0.86 0.35
CA LYS A 29 5.76 0.75 -0.98
C LYS A 29 7.05 -0.07 -0.95
N LYS A 30 7.87 0.17 0.07
CA LYS A 30 9.12 -0.55 0.21
C LYS A 30 8.88 -2.04 0.41
N GLU A 31 7.96 -2.38 1.31
CA GLU A 31 7.64 -3.78 1.58
C GLU A 31 7.02 -4.46 0.37
N LEU A 32 6.21 -3.72 -0.36
CA LEU A 32 5.60 -4.24 -1.56
C LEU A 32 6.66 -4.61 -2.59
N MET A 33 7.66 -3.76 -2.77
CA MET A 33 8.75 -4.06 -3.69
C MET A 33 9.55 -5.28 -3.23
N GLU A 34 9.81 -5.37 -1.93
CA GLU A 34 10.54 -6.52 -1.40
C GLU A 34 9.79 -7.83 -1.64
N VAL A 35 8.48 -7.79 -1.46
CA VAL A 35 7.66 -8.97 -1.69
C VAL A 35 7.65 -9.36 -3.17
N ILE A 36 7.49 -8.38 -4.04
CA ILE A 36 7.43 -8.63 -5.48
C ILE A 36 8.70 -9.30 -5.98
N PHE A 37 9.85 -8.86 -5.49
CA PHE A 37 11.12 -9.39 -5.95
C PHE A 37 11.67 -10.53 -5.09
N SER A 38 10.90 -11.00 -4.12
CA SER A 38 11.30 -12.11 -3.28
C SER A 38 11.30 -13.42 -4.07
N ASP A 39 12.33 -14.21 -3.91
CA ASP A 39 12.41 -15.53 -4.52
C ASP A 39 11.71 -16.59 -3.69
N ASN A 40 11.33 -16.26 -2.48
CA ASN A 40 10.78 -17.22 -1.54
C ASN A 40 9.26 -17.28 -1.49
N LEU A 41 8.61 -16.37 -2.19
CA LEU A 41 7.15 -16.30 -2.15
C LEU A 41 6.56 -16.71 -3.49
N SER A 42 5.47 -17.46 -3.44
CA SER A 42 4.75 -17.85 -4.64
C SER A 42 4.01 -16.65 -5.22
N LEU A 43 3.67 -16.76 -6.49
CA LEU A 43 2.88 -15.73 -7.16
C LEU A 43 1.56 -15.49 -6.42
N PHE A 44 0.95 -16.56 -5.95
CA PHE A 44 -0.31 -16.48 -5.22
C PHE A 44 -0.16 -15.62 -3.96
N LYS A 45 0.89 -15.88 -3.17
CA LYS A 45 1.14 -15.13 -1.95
C LYS A 45 1.45 -13.67 -2.24
N LYS A 46 2.21 -13.41 -3.29
CA LYS A 46 2.50 -12.04 -3.69
C LYS A 46 1.22 -11.31 -4.07
N SER A 47 0.32 -11.99 -4.78
CA SER A 47 -0.96 -11.38 -5.16
C SER A 47 -1.80 -11.02 -3.95
N ILE A 48 -1.83 -11.90 -2.96
CA ILE A 48 -2.57 -11.62 -1.72
C ILE A 48 -1.98 -10.42 -1.02
N PHE A 49 -0.66 -10.33 -0.97
CA PHE A 49 0.00 -9.20 -0.35
C PHE A 49 -0.35 -7.88 -1.06
N ILE A 50 -0.34 -7.91 -2.38
CA ILE A 50 -0.72 -6.73 -3.16
C ILE A 50 -2.14 -6.29 -2.84
N GLN A 51 -3.07 -7.24 -2.77
CA GLN A 51 -4.45 -6.92 -2.43
C GLN A 51 -4.54 -6.28 -1.04
N GLY A 52 -3.76 -6.82 -0.10
CA GLY A 52 -3.72 -6.26 1.24
C GLY A 52 -3.19 -4.84 1.27
N VAL A 53 -2.15 -4.57 0.49
CA VAL A 53 -1.57 -3.23 0.41
C VAL A 53 -2.57 -2.25 -0.19
N PHE A 54 -3.28 -2.64 -1.25
CA PHE A 54 -4.30 -1.78 -1.84
C PHE A 54 -5.41 -1.47 -0.84
N THR A 55 -5.88 -2.50 -0.14
CA THR A 55 -6.94 -2.33 0.85
C THR A 55 -6.49 -1.40 1.96
N TYR A 56 -5.29 -1.62 2.46
CA TYR A 56 -4.74 -0.83 3.55
C TYR A 56 -4.52 0.61 3.14
N ALA A 57 -3.94 0.82 1.96
CA ALA A 57 -3.72 2.18 1.46
C ALA A 57 -5.04 2.92 1.26
N ASN A 58 -6.04 2.25 0.71
CA ASN A 58 -7.36 2.84 0.56
C ASN A 58 -7.94 3.26 1.90
N LEU A 59 -7.82 2.38 2.89
CA LEU A 59 -8.33 2.66 4.22
C LEU A 59 -7.66 3.88 4.82
N ILE A 60 -6.33 3.94 4.71
CA ILE A 60 -5.57 5.06 5.23
C ILE A 60 -6.00 6.36 4.55
N LEU A 61 -6.05 6.34 3.23
CA LEU A 61 -6.33 7.56 2.48
C LEU A 61 -7.77 8.01 2.63
N SER A 62 -8.72 7.08 2.72
CA SER A 62 -10.11 7.47 2.88
C SER A 62 -10.40 8.01 4.28
N ASN A 63 -9.57 7.68 5.26
CA ASN A 63 -9.73 8.23 6.61
C ASN A 63 -8.90 9.48 6.84
N ASN A 64 -8.11 9.88 5.88
CA ASN A 64 -7.35 11.10 5.96
C ASN A 64 -8.17 12.23 5.36
N THR A 65 -8.36 13.31 6.11
CA THR A 65 -9.17 14.43 5.64
C THR A 65 -8.33 15.66 5.30
N SER A 66 -7.03 15.57 5.49
CA SER A 66 -6.16 16.73 5.25
C SER A 66 -5.47 16.72 3.89
N MET A 67 -5.36 15.55 3.26
CA MET A 67 -4.71 15.47 1.95
C MET A 67 -5.69 15.79 0.84
N LEU A 68 -5.17 16.40 -0.21
CA LEU A 68 -5.97 16.66 -1.40
C LEU A 68 -6.23 15.37 -2.16
N ASP A 69 -7.35 15.32 -2.85
CA ASP A 69 -7.68 14.14 -3.66
C ASP A 69 -6.60 13.84 -4.69
N GLU A 70 -6.01 14.88 -5.24
CA GLU A 70 -4.94 14.76 -6.21
C GLU A 70 -3.74 14.02 -5.61
N GLU A 71 -3.40 14.38 -4.37
CA GLU A 71 -2.30 13.71 -3.68
C GLU A 71 -2.61 12.25 -3.39
N LYS A 72 -3.84 11.98 -2.98
CA LYS A 72 -4.28 10.62 -2.71
C LYS A 72 -4.21 9.76 -3.97
N ASN A 73 -4.67 10.32 -5.08
CA ASN A 73 -4.65 9.63 -6.36
C ASN A 73 -3.22 9.32 -6.80
N LYS A 74 -2.30 10.26 -6.57
CA LYS A 74 -0.91 10.04 -6.92
C LYS A 74 -0.31 8.89 -6.14
N ILE A 75 -0.60 8.81 -4.85
CA ILE A 75 -0.11 7.73 -4.02
C ILE A 75 -0.64 6.39 -4.49
N MET A 76 -1.94 6.32 -4.78
CA MET A 76 -2.53 5.08 -5.28
C MET A 76 -1.93 4.70 -6.63
N GLN A 77 -1.66 5.68 -7.48
CA GLN A 77 -1.04 5.43 -8.77
C GLN A 77 0.35 4.83 -8.60
N GLU A 78 1.12 5.33 -7.64
CA GLU A 78 2.45 4.79 -7.36
C GLU A 78 2.37 3.33 -6.91
N ILE A 79 1.37 3.01 -6.10
CA ILE A 79 1.18 1.62 -5.66
C ILE A 79 0.81 0.73 -6.84
N VAL A 80 -0.04 1.23 -7.73
CA VAL A 80 -0.40 0.50 -8.96
C VAL A 80 0.84 0.23 -9.80
N GLU A 81 1.69 1.24 -9.96
CA GLU A 81 2.90 1.09 -10.76
C GLU A 81 3.84 0.04 -10.17
N ILE A 82 4.01 0.07 -8.86
CA ILE A 82 4.84 -0.94 -8.21
C ILE A 82 4.23 -2.33 -8.38
N SER A 83 2.90 -2.43 -8.23
CA SER A 83 2.21 -3.71 -8.37
C SER A 83 2.35 -4.28 -9.77
N ASN A 84 2.43 -3.43 -10.78
CA ASN A 84 2.60 -3.87 -12.15
C ASN A 84 3.94 -4.57 -12.37
N LEU A 85 4.91 -4.31 -11.51
CA LEU A 85 6.19 -4.99 -11.58
C LEU A 85 6.04 -6.49 -11.37
N LEU A 86 5.03 -6.90 -10.62
CA LEU A 86 4.78 -8.33 -10.43
C LEU A 86 4.42 -8.99 -11.75
N ALA A 87 3.56 -8.36 -12.55
CA ALA A 87 3.19 -8.90 -13.83
C ALA A 87 4.39 -9.00 -14.77
N GLU A 88 5.20 -7.94 -14.80
CA GLU A 88 6.40 -7.93 -15.64
C GLU A 88 7.38 -9.01 -15.22
N ASN A 89 7.58 -9.16 -13.93
CA ASN A 89 8.48 -10.17 -13.39
C ASN A 89 7.98 -11.58 -13.69
N SER A 90 6.67 -11.78 -13.60
CA SER A 90 6.06 -13.07 -13.90
C SER A 90 6.18 -13.43 -15.37
N ILE A 91 6.03 -12.45 -16.24
CA ILE A 91 6.19 -12.67 -17.67
C ILE A 91 7.63 -13.08 -17.99
N GLU A 92 8.60 -12.44 -17.37
CA GLU A 92 9.99 -12.81 -17.55
C GLU A 92 10.26 -14.24 -17.13
N ASP A 93 9.70 -14.65 -16.00
CA ASP A 93 9.85 -16.00 -15.51
C ASP A 93 9.23 -17.00 -16.49
N MET A 94 8.05 -16.69 -17.00
CA MET A 94 7.39 -17.55 -17.95
C MET A 94 8.20 -17.72 -19.22
N LYS A 95 8.82 -16.64 -19.67
CA LYS A 95 9.66 -16.71 -20.88
C LYS A 95 10.85 -17.63 -20.67
N ARG A 96 11.41 -17.64 -19.47
CA ARG A 96 12.54 -18.53 -19.18
C ARG A 96 12.14 -19.98 -19.31
N TYR A 97 10.92 -20.33 -18.89
CA TYR A 97 10.49 -21.71 -18.90
C TYR A 97 9.98 -22.16 -20.26
N THR A 98 9.60 -21.23 -21.10
CA THR A 98 9.06 -21.60 -22.41
C THR A 98 10.11 -21.61 -23.49
N ASN A 99 11.27 -21.12 -23.21
CA ASN A 99 12.38 -21.19 -24.14
C ASN A 99 13.17 -22.46 -23.92
#